data_9c102b9f4133b3973b58e524bf7a4ab2
#
_entry.id   9c102b9f4133b3973b58e524bf7a4ab2
#
_cell.length_a   1.000
_cell.length_b   1.000
_cell.length_c   1.000
_cell.angle_alpha   90.00
_cell.angle_beta   90.00
_cell.angle_gamma   90.00
#
_symmetry.space_group_name_H-M   'P 1'
#
loop_
_entity.id
_entity.type
_entity.pdbx_description
1 polymer ?
#
loop_
_entity_poly.entity_id
_entity_poly.type
_entity_poly.pdbx_seq_one_letter_code
_entity_poly.pdbx_strand_id
1 'polypeptide(L)'
;SKFWVFEGFAKEIIGKEERSKTSVKFSCAYTPDISGEHAFEIFGIGQCRMLIDDKELIDNWNNIEPGEAFFTFGSASRKGFANFEKGKTYKVEVQYYFEGNFPALYIGCQPPDKIDLFSEAMDVASEADAVILIVGTNSDWETEGNDRADLNLPTNQNALIDSVLNTNKNTALAVSYTHLTLPTIA
;
A
#
# COMPACT_ATOMS: atom_id res chain seq x y z
N SER A 1 -8.09 -1.46 0.75
CA SER A 1 -6.76 -2.02 0.46
C SER A 1 -6.12 -2.50 1.75
N LYS A 2 -5.62 -3.73 1.79
CA LYS A 2 -4.89 -4.26 2.95
C LYS A 2 -3.46 -4.50 2.53
N PHE A 3 -2.54 -3.86 3.24
CA PHE A 3 -1.11 -3.96 3.01
C PHE A 3 -0.49 -4.83 4.11
N TRP A 4 0.43 -5.71 3.72
CA TRP A 4 1.19 -6.50 4.67
C TRP A 4 2.68 -6.36 4.35
N VAL A 5 3.43 -5.79 5.26
CA VAL A 5 4.89 -5.79 5.21
C VAL A 5 5.40 -6.91 6.08
N PHE A 6 6.18 -7.81 5.52
CA PHE A 6 6.72 -8.98 6.22
C PHE A 6 8.17 -8.76 6.66
N GLU A 7 8.42 -7.79 7.50
CA GLU A 7 9.77 -7.57 8.04
C GLU A 7 10.14 -8.56 9.16
N GLY A 8 9.17 -9.10 9.89
CA GLY A 8 9.38 -9.98 11.04
C GLY A 8 9.25 -11.48 10.77
N PHE A 9 8.56 -11.85 9.72
CA PHE A 9 8.10 -13.22 9.47
C PHE A 9 9.25 -14.22 9.21
N ALA A 10 10.33 -13.75 8.62
CA ALA A 10 11.50 -14.57 8.34
C ALA A 10 12.23 -15.03 9.63
N LYS A 11 12.11 -14.31 10.74
CA LYS A 11 12.77 -14.64 11.99
C LYS A 11 12.13 -15.81 12.72
N GLU A 12 10.83 -15.98 12.59
CA GLU A 12 10.06 -17.02 13.28
C GLU A 12 10.00 -18.32 12.48
N ILE A 13 10.00 -18.25 11.14
CA ILE A 13 9.90 -19.41 10.26
C ILE A 13 11.27 -19.98 9.91
N ILE A 14 12.27 -19.12 9.76
CA ILE A 14 13.62 -19.51 9.32
C ILE A 14 14.56 -19.33 10.52
N GLY A 15 15.02 -20.40 11.12
CA GLY A 15 15.99 -20.38 12.22
C GLY A 15 17.20 -19.48 11.95
N LYS A 16 17.89 -19.05 12.99
CA LYS A 16 18.95 -18.03 12.97
C LYS A 16 20.15 -18.30 12.07
N GLU A 17 20.36 -19.52 11.57
CA GLU A 17 21.63 -19.94 10.97
C GLU A 17 21.68 -20.06 9.45
N GLU A 18 20.55 -19.99 8.72
CA GLU A 18 20.52 -20.18 7.24
C GLU A 18 19.85 -19.03 6.47
N ARG A 19 20.15 -17.79 6.82
CA ARG A 19 19.49 -16.62 6.20
C ARG A 19 20.04 -16.19 4.85
N SER A 20 21.10 -16.82 4.33
CA SER A 20 21.75 -16.34 3.12
C SER A 20 20.96 -16.63 1.83
N LYS A 21 20.09 -17.65 1.84
CA LYS A 21 19.26 -18.04 0.68
C LYS A 21 17.95 -18.64 1.16
N THR A 22 16.85 -17.96 0.88
CA THR A 22 15.53 -18.38 1.36
C THR A 22 14.49 -18.29 0.27
N SER A 23 13.71 -19.38 0.13
CA SER A 23 12.52 -19.41 -0.74
C SER A 23 11.28 -19.54 0.13
N VAL A 24 10.27 -18.73 -0.14
CA VAL A 24 8.99 -18.76 0.54
C VAL A 24 7.87 -18.82 -0.50
N LYS A 25 6.86 -19.65 -0.21
CA LYS A 25 5.64 -19.71 -0.98
C LYS A 25 4.45 -19.44 -0.08
N PHE A 26 3.71 -18.37 -0.40
CA PHE A 26 2.44 -18.04 0.23
C PHE A 26 1.32 -18.55 -0.68
N SER A 27 0.34 -19.23 -0.10
CA SER A 27 -0.84 -19.68 -0.84
C SER A 27 -2.09 -19.39 0.00
N CYS A 28 -3.11 -18.84 -0.63
CA CYS A 28 -4.41 -18.63 -0.01
C CYS A 28 -5.55 -18.88 -1.00
N ALA A 29 -6.72 -19.14 -0.44
CA ALA A 29 -7.97 -19.12 -1.16
C ALA A 29 -8.53 -17.68 -1.08
N TYR A 30 -8.72 -17.05 -2.24
CA TYR A 30 -9.29 -15.71 -2.35
C TYR A 30 -10.72 -15.80 -2.88
N THR A 31 -11.69 -15.33 -2.09
CA THR A 31 -13.09 -15.29 -2.49
C THR A 31 -13.53 -13.82 -2.48
N PRO A 32 -13.66 -13.18 -3.65
CA PRO A 32 -14.01 -11.76 -3.71
C PRO A 32 -15.47 -11.50 -3.34
N ASP A 33 -15.70 -10.39 -2.65
CA ASP A 33 -17.05 -9.90 -2.32
C ASP A 33 -17.69 -9.12 -3.47
N ILE A 34 -16.89 -8.77 -4.49
CA ILE A 34 -17.29 -7.92 -5.61
C ILE A 34 -16.74 -8.54 -6.90
N SER A 35 -17.58 -8.64 -7.95
CA SER A 35 -17.11 -9.02 -9.28
C SER A 35 -16.47 -7.84 -9.99
N GLY A 36 -15.47 -8.10 -10.81
CA GLY A 36 -14.80 -7.12 -11.65
C GLY A 36 -13.29 -7.29 -11.67
N GLU A 37 -12.60 -6.31 -12.26
CA GLU A 37 -11.16 -6.28 -12.34
C GLU A 37 -10.55 -5.86 -10.99
N HIS A 38 -9.73 -6.73 -10.41
CA HIS A 38 -8.95 -6.44 -9.21
C HIS A 38 -7.50 -6.15 -9.60
N ALA A 39 -6.92 -5.13 -8.98
CA ALA A 39 -5.51 -4.84 -9.12
C ALA A 39 -4.71 -5.53 -8.01
N PHE A 40 -3.63 -6.18 -8.39
CA PHE A 40 -2.64 -6.73 -7.48
C PHE A 40 -1.33 -6.00 -7.66
N GLU A 41 -0.55 -5.91 -6.58
CA GLU A 41 0.74 -5.25 -6.59
C GLU A 41 1.72 -6.04 -5.74
N ILE A 42 2.93 -6.25 -6.27
CA ILE A 42 4.02 -6.86 -5.52
C ILE A 42 5.33 -6.14 -5.80
N PHE A 43 6.17 -6.05 -4.78
CA PHE A 43 7.57 -5.65 -4.87
C PHE A 43 8.32 -6.12 -3.63
N GLY A 44 9.65 -6.17 -3.69
CA GLY A 44 10.41 -6.68 -2.54
C GLY A 44 11.91 -6.55 -2.73
N ILE A 45 12.65 -6.92 -1.69
CA ILE A 45 14.10 -7.16 -1.77
C ILE A 45 14.27 -8.63 -2.14
N GLY A 46 14.67 -8.88 -3.39
CA GLY A 46 14.76 -10.23 -3.97
C GLY A 46 13.77 -10.45 -5.11
N GLN A 47 13.56 -11.70 -5.45
CA GLN A 47 12.71 -12.12 -6.57
C GLN A 47 11.31 -12.47 -6.05
N CYS A 48 10.28 -11.97 -6.69
CA CYS A 48 8.91 -12.33 -6.35
C CYS A 48 8.02 -12.44 -7.59
N ARG A 49 7.02 -13.31 -7.53
CA ARG A 49 5.99 -13.44 -8.56
C ARG A 49 4.66 -13.86 -7.95
N MET A 50 3.58 -13.52 -8.65
CA MET A 50 2.24 -13.86 -8.23
C MET A 50 1.53 -14.69 -9.30
N LEU A 51 0.82 -15.71 -8.85
CA LEU A 51 0.02 -16.58 -9.69
C LEU A 51 -1.44 -16.58 -9.20
N ILE A 52 -2.38 -16.60 -10.13
CA ILE A 52 -3.80 -16.85 -9.89
C ILE A 52 -4.20 -18.13 -10.64
N ASP A 53 -4.75 -19.11 -9.91
CA ASP A 53 -5.09 -20.43 -10.45
C ASP A 53 -3.95 -21.02 -11.31
N ASP A 54 -2.75 -20.99 -10.74
CA ASP A 54 -1.49 -21.49 -11.34
C ASP A 54 -1.02 -20.75 -12.62
N LYS A 55 -1.68 -19.65 -12.98
CA LYS A 55 -1.25 -18.76 -14.08
C LYS A 55 -0.53 -17.55 -13.52
N GLU A 56 0.64 -17.26 -14.07
CA GLU A 56 1.41 -16.09 -13.67
C GLU A 56 0.65 -14.79 -14.03
N LEU A 57 0.42 -13.96 -13.02
CA LEU A 57 -0.19 -12.64 -13.13
C LEU A 57 0.85 -11.54 -13.10
N ILE A 58 1.86 -11.68 -12.25
CA ILE A 58 2.92 -10.67 -12.07
C ILE A 58 4.27 -11.39 -12.02
N ASP A 59 5.17 -11.01 -12.90
CA ASP A 59 6.59 -11.43 -12.89
C ASP A 59 7.48 -10.27 -12.41
N ASN A 60 8.04 -10.42 -11.24
CA ASN A 60 9.15 -9.64 -10.70
C ASN A 60 10.26 -10.61 -10.26
N TRP A 61 10.47 -11.65 -11.06
CA TRP A 61 11.43 -12.72 -10.83
C TRP A 61 12.59 -12.68 -11.83
N ASN A 62 12.24 -12.60 -13.12
CA ASN A 62 13.23 -12.66 -14.20
C ASN A 62 13.72 -11.26 -14.60
N ASN A 63 12.86 -10.24 -14.50
CA ASN A 63 13.15 -8.86 -14.89
C ASN A 63 12.93 -7.93 -13.71
N ILE A 64 13.86 -7.93 -12.76
CA ILE A 64 13.79 -7.05 -11.59
C ILE A 64 14.32 -5.68 -12.00
N GLU A 65 13.45 -4.67 -11.92
CA GLU A 65 13.84 -3.28 -12.03
C GLU A 65 14.11 -2.71 -10.63
N PRO A 66 15.21 -1.99 -10.42
CA PRO A 66 15.45 -1.29 -9.16
C PRO A 66 14.32 -0.29 -8.87
N GLY A 67 13.92 -0.18 -7.61
CA GLY A 67 12.91 0.75 -7.13
C GLY A 67 13.37 1.51 -5.89
N GLU A 68 12.53 2.44 -5.44
CA GLU A 68 12.83 3.29 -4.28
C GLU A 68 12.36 2.66 -2.95
N ALA A 69 11.59 1.56 -3.02
CA ALA A 69 11.09 0.88 -1.85
C ALA A 69 12.21 0.31 -0.98
N PHE A 70 11.96 0.21 0.33
CA PHE A 70 12.91 -0.36 1.30
C PHE A 70 14.29 0.30 1.26
N PHE A 71 14.32 1.63 1.30
CA PHE A 71 15.56 2.43 1.25
C PHE A 71 16.39 2.18 -0.03
N THR A 72 15.73 2.05 -1.18
CA THR A 72 16.34 1.76 -2.49
C THR A 72 16.92 0.35 -2.67
N PHE A 73 16.77 -0.52 -1.69
CA PHE A 73 17.17 -1.93 -1.82
C PHE A 73 16.11 -2.80 -2.51
N GLY A 74 14.89 -2.30 -2.63
CA GLY A 74 13.77 -3.02 -3.21
C GLY A 74 13.67 -2.89 -4.72
N SER A 75 12.82 -3.73 -5.30
CA SER A 75 12.43 -3.63 -6.71
C SER A 75 11.39 -2.53 -6.92
N ALA A 76 11.27 -2.09 -8.16
CA ALA A 76 10.11 -1.30 -8.58
C ALA A 76 8.81 -2.09 -8.36
N SER A 77 7.74 -1.39 -8.05
CA SER A 77 6.41 -1.96 -7.93
C SER A 77 5.93 -2.54 -9.26
N ARG A 78 5.38 -3.75 -9.22
CA ARG A 78 4.75 -4.41 -10.37
C ARG A 78 3.27 -4.65 -10.09
N LYS A 79 2.43 -4.22 -11.03
CA LYS A 79 0.98 -4.39 -10.96
C LYS A 79 0.51 -5.43 -11.97
N GLY A 80 -0.49 -6.21 -11.56
CA GLY A 80 -1.22 -7.14 -12.40
C GLY A 80 -2.72 -6.99 -12.18
N PHE A 81 -3.51 -7.21 -13.23
CA PHE A 81 -4.96 -7.05 -13.20
C PHE A 81 -5.63 -8.36 -13.59
N ALA A 82 -6.62 -8.77 -12.82
CA ALA A 82 -7.38 -9.98 -13.10
C ALA A 82 -8.86 -9.78 -12.79
N ASN A 83 -9.73 -10.38 -13.62
CA ASN A 83 -11.16 -10.34 -13.41
C ASN A 83 -11.62 -11.50 -12.52
N PHE A 84 -12.40 -11.17 -11.52
CA PHE A 84 -12.95 -12.12 -10.55
C PHE A 84 -14.48 -12.07 -10.53
N GLU A 85 -15.08 -13.20 -10.19
CA GLU A 85 -16.52 -13.36 -9.97
C GLU A 85 -16.79 -13.38 -8.46
N LYS A 86 -17.74 -12.56 -7.98
CA LYS A 86 -18.17 -12.54 -6.58
C LYS A 86 -18.54 -13.94 -6.10
N GLY A 87 -17.99 -14.34 -4.94
CA GLY A 87 -18.31 -15.60 -4.27
C GLY A 87 -17.61 -16.83 -4.85
N LYS A 88 -16.89 -16.70 -5.98
CA LYS A 88 -16.08 -17.77 -6.53
C LYS A 88 -14.69 -17.75 -5.90
N THR A 89 -14.19 -18.91 -5.52
CA THR A 89 -12.89 -19.03 -4.88
C THR A 89 -11.79 -19.26 -5.92
N TYR A 90 -10.69 -18.53 -5.79
CA TYR A 90 -9.51 -18.59 -6.62
C TYR A 90 -8.29 -18.91 -5.75
N LYS A 91 -7.34 -19.65 -6.30
CA LYS A 91 -6.06 -19.87 -5.66
C LYS A 91 -5.15 -18.69 -5.96
N VAL A 92 -4.71 -17.98 -4.92
CA VAL A 92 -3.66 -16.96 -5.03
C VAL A 92 -2.38 -17.54 -4.47
N GLU A 93 -1.30 -17.46 -5.22
CA GLU A 93 0.01 -17.92 -4.81
C GLU A 93 1.04 -16.82 -5.06
N VAL A 94 1.89 -16.54 -4.06
CA VAL A 94 3.05 -15.66 -4.18
C VAL A 94 4.29 -16.47 -3.87
N GLN A 95 5.23 -16.47 -4.80
CA GLN A 95 6.54 -17.10 -4.64
C GLN A 95 7.57 -16.00 -4.45
N TYR A 96 8.42 -16.16 -3.46
CA TYR A 96 9.42 -15.18 -3.07
C TYR A 96 10.76 -15.88 -2.81
N TYR A 97 11.83 -15.33 -3.35
CA TYR A 97 13.20 -15.76 -3.10
C TYR A 97 14.09 -14.56 -2.83
N PHE A 98 14.92 -14.66 -1.81
CA PHE A 98 15.91 -13.64 -1.52
C PHE A 98 17.24 -14.25 -1.09
N GLU A 99 18.31 -13.48 -1.32
CA GLU A 99 19.65 -13.73 -0.79
C GLU A 99 20.06 -12.52 0.06
N GLY A 100 20.53 -12.76 1.27
CA GLY A 100 21.02 -11.71 2.15
C GLY A 100 20.32 -11.65 3.52
N ASN A 101 20.46 -10.51 4.20
CA ASN A 101 20.04 -10.37 5.60
C ASN A 101 18.74 -9.60 5.82
N PHE A 102 18.21 -8.96 4.78
CA PHE A 102 17.04 -8.07 4.88
C PHE A 102 15.94 -8.48 3.92
N PRO A 103 15.19 -9.56 4.22
CA PRO A 103 14.05 -9.92 3.39
C PRO A 103 12.93 -8.90 3.59
N ALA A 104 12.38 -8.40 2.48
CA ALA A 104 11.18 -7.57 2.51
C ALA A 104 10.33 -7.90 1.29
N LEU A 105 9.03 -8.08 1.49
CA LEU A 105 8.05 -8.35 0.45
C LEU A 105 6.77 -7.58 0.75
N TYR A 106 6.31 -6.85 -0.25
CA TYR A 106 5.01 -6.19 -0.26
C TYR A 106 4.05 -6.94 -1.18
N ILE A 107 2.83 -7.13 -0.70
CA ILE A 107 1.72 -7.72 -1.45
C ILE A 107 0.49 -6.86 -1.22
N GLY A 108 -0.08 -6.32 -2.29
CA GLY A 108 -1.31 -5.53 -2.27
C GLY A 108 -2.39 -6.17 -3.13
N CYS A 109 -3.64 -5.95 -2.74
CA CYS A 109 -4.83 -6.25 -3.53
C CYS A 109 -5.83 -5.12 -3.38
N GLN A 110 -6.28 -4.59 -4.50
CA GLN A 110 -7.33 -3.57 -4.57
C GLN A 110 -8.48 -4.11 -5.40
N PRO A 111 -9.64 -4.38 -4.79
CA PRO A 111 -10.87 -4.67 -5.51
C PRO A 111 -11.30 -3.50 -6.40
N PRO A 112 -12.17 -3.71 -7.40
CA PRO A 112 -12.72 -2.61 -8.19
C PRO A 112 -13.46 -1.64 -7.26
N ASP A 113 -13.14 -0.36 -7.39
CA ASP A 113 -13.79 0.68 -6.61
C ASP A 113 -15.27 0.77 -6.98
N LYS A 114 -16.12 0.38 -6.06
CA LYS A 114 -17.57 0.62 -6.14
C LYS A 114 -18.04 1.72 -5.19
N ILE A 115 -17.16 2.17 -4.32
CA ILE A 115 -17.45 3.17 -3.31
C ILE A 115 -16.71 4.43 -3.73
N ASP A 116 -17.47 5.47 -4.03
CA ASP A 116 -16.96 6.82 -4.07
C ASP A 116 -16.67 7.25 -2.61
N LEU A 117 -15.45 6.92 -2.16
CA LEU A 117 -14.99 7.24 -0.80
C LEU A 117 -15.09 8.73 -0.48
N PHE A 118 -15.01 9.58 -1.51
CA PHE A 118 -15.16 11.01 -1.33
C PHE A 118 -16.61 11.37 -1.01
N SER A 119 -17.56 10.81 -1.76
CA SER A 119 -19.01 10.98 -1.48
C SER A 119 -19.37 10.43 -0.11
N GLU A 120 -18.89 9.23 0.24
CA GLU A 120 -19.12 8.63 1.55
C GLU A 120 -18.58 9.50 2.69
N ALA A 121 -17.40 10.10 2.52
CA ALA A 121 -16.84 11.01 3.50
C ALA A 121 -17.72 12.26 3.70
N MET A 122 -18.33 12.77 2.62
CA MET A 122 -19.27 13.91 2.71
C MET A 122 -20.55 13.51 3.42
N ASP A 123 -21.10 12.35 3.16
CA ASP A 123 -22.30 11.86 3.83
C ASP A 123 -22.06 11.75 5.34
N VAL A 124 -20.96 11.09 5.74
CA VAL A 124 -20.57 10.99 7.16
C VAL A 124 -20.36 12.37 7.80
N ALA A 125 -19.67 13.27 7.09
CA ALA A 125 -19.44 14.63 7.61
C ALA A 125 -20.72 15.42 7.78
N SER A 126 -21.73 15.23 6.92
CA SER A 126 -23.00 15.93 6.98
C SER A 126 -23.87 15.48 8.16
N GLU A 127 -23.77 14.23 8.56
CA GLU A 127 -24.55 13.64 9.65
C GLU A 127 -23.90 13.83 11.03
N ALA A 128 -22.63 14.23 11.09
CA ALA A 128 -21.87 14.38 12.33
C ALA A 128 -22.16 15.72 13.03
N ASP A 129 -22.25 15.74 14.34
CA ASP A 129 -22.32 16.96 15.16
C ASP A 129 -21.04 17.81 15.07
N ALA A 130 -19.89 17.12 14.92
CA ALA A 130 -18.58 17.72 14.75
C ALA A 130 -17.66 16.77 13.99
N VAL A 131 -16.72 17.32 13.21
CA VAL A 131 -15.74 16.56 12.43
C VAL A 131 -14.33 16.86 12.88
N ILE A 132 -13.52 15.85 13.04
CA ILE A 132 -12.07 15.97 13.14
C ILE A 132 -11.48 15.41 11.87
N LEU A 133 -10.97 16.28 10.99
CA LEU A 133 -10.36 15.91 9.74
C LEU A 133 -8.84 15.90 9.90
N ILE A 134 -8.23 14.72 9.73
CA ILE A 134 -6.78 14.53 9.81
C ILE A 134 -6.26 14.27 8.40
N VAL A 135 -5.34 15.11 7.94
CA VAL A 135 -4.67 15.00 6.64
C VAL A 135 -3.16 15.10 6.83
N GLY A 136 -2.39 14.74 5.83
CA GLY A 136 -0.94 14.84 5.93
C GLY A 136 -0.19 14.03 4.90
N THR A 137 1.10 13.89 5.11
CA THR A 137 2.01 13.10 4.31
C THR A 137 2.25 11.72 4.94
N ASN A 138 2.76 10.80 4.15
CA ASN A 138 3.21 9.48 4.57
C ASN A 138 4.56 9.16 3.93
N SER A 139 5.08 7.98 4.18
CA SER A 139 6.38 7.54 3.66
C SER A 139 6.49 7.44 2.14
N ASP A 140 5.39 7.47 1.41
CA ASP A 140 5.41 7.49 -0.07
C ASP A 140 5.72 8.89 -0.61
N TRP A 141 5.56 9.92 0.22
CA TRP A 141 5.76 11.32 -0.13
C TRP A 141 7.03 11.93 0.43
N GLU A 142 7.43 11.50 1.60
CA GLU A 142 8.66 11.97 2.22
C GLU A 142 9.27 10.89 3.11
N THR A 143 10.56 10.67 2.94
CA THR A 143 11.38 9.76 3.74
C THR A 143 12.72 10.40 4.03
N GLU A 144 13.49 9.81 4.93
CA GLU A 144 14.90 10.18 5.10
C GLU A 144 15.63 9.97 3.78
N GLY A 145 16.09 11.07 3.16
CA GLY A 145 16.78 11.06 1.87
C GLY A 145 15.92 11.29 0.63
N ASN A 146 14.62 11.51 0.79
CA ASN A 146 13.72 11.89 -0.30
C ASN A 146 12.86 13.09 0.10
N ASP A 147 13.26 14.27 -0.34
CA ASP A 147 12.59 15.52 -0.05
C ASP A 147 11.38 15.74 -0.97
N ARG A 148 10.36 16.40 -0.44
CA ARG A 148 9.20 16.82 -1.22
C ARG A 148 9.57 17.92 -2.21
N ALA A 149 8.94 17.88 -3.39
CA ALA A 149 9.10 18.92 -4.40
C ALA A 149 8.45 20.26 -4.01
N ASP A 150 7.40 20.20 -3.18
CA ASP A 150 6.64 21.36 -2.71
C ASP A 150 5.98 21.11 -1.34
N LEU A 151 5.24 22.10 -0.83
CA LEU A 151 4.53 22.05 0.45
C LEU A 151 3.06 21.63 0.32
N ASN A 152 2.59 21.26 -0.86
CA ASN A 152 1.21 20.85 -1.06
C ASN A 152 0.93 19.53 -0.35
N LEU A 153 -0.33 19.36 0.04
CA LEU A 153 -0.81 18.05 0.52
C LEU A 153 -0.91 17.06 -0.65
N PRO A 154 -0.62 15.78 -0.39
CA PRO A 154 -0.69 14.74 -1.41
C PRO A 154 -2.08 14.62 -2.05
N THR A 155 -2.08 14.33 -3.35
CA THR A 155 -3.28 13.93 -4.09
C THR A 155 -4.48 14.88 -3.94
N ASN A 156 -5.65 14.36 -3.61
CA ASN A 156 -6.92 15.10 -3.51
C ASN A 156 -7.20 15.64 -2.10
N GLN A 157 -6.23 15.69 -1.20
CA GLN A 157 -6.47 16.11 0.19
C GLN A 157 -6.95 17.56 0.30
N ASN A 158 -6.46 18.46 -0.54
CA ASN A 158 -6.96 19.84 -0.56
C ASN A 158 -8.45 19.89 -0.94
N ALA A 159 -8.87 19.12 -1.95
CA ALA A 159 -10.28 19.05 -2.34
C ALA A 159 -11.14 18.41 -1.23
N LEU A 160 -10.61 17.42 -0.51
CA LEU A 160 -11.29 16.81 0.64
C LEU A 160 -11.49 17.83 1.77
N ILE A 161 -10.47 18.63 2.09
CA ILE A 161 -10.55 19.68 3.10
C ILE A 161 -11.65 20.67 2.75
N ASP A 162 -11.62 21.21 1.53
CA ASP A 162 -12.59 22.20 1.07
C ASP A 162 -14.02 21.65 1.14
N SER A 163 -14.21 20.41 0.71
CA SER A 163 -15.53 19.78 0.69
C SER A 163 -16.04 19.49 2.10
N VAL A 164 -15.22 18.97 2.99
CA VAL A 164 -15.61 18.72 4.39
C VAL A 164 -15.92 20.00 5.12
N LEU A 165 -15.10 21.05 4.99
CA LEU A 165 -15.34 22.37 5.60
C LEU A 165 -16.59 23.05 5.06
N ASN A 166 -16.97 22.79 3.81
CA ASN A 166 -18.22 23.27 3.25
C ASN A 166 -19.43 22.49 3.73
N THR A 167 -19.29 21.19 3.95
CA THR A 167 -20.35 20.28 4.39
C THR A 167 -20.65 20.46 5.88
N ASN A 168 -19.63 20.53 6.73
CA ASN A 168 -19.80 20.69 8.17
C ASN A 168 -18.90 21.83 8.69
N LYS A 169 -19.51 22.92 9.14
CA LYS A 169 -18.77 24.09 9.65
C LYS A 169 -18.16 23.85 11.03
N ASN A 170 -18.60 22.83 11.75
CA ASN A 170 -18.03 22.43 13.04
C ASN A 170 -16.91 21.39 12.83
N THR A 171 -15.92 21.75 12.01
CA THR A 171 -14.78 20.90 11.63
C THR A 171 -13.48 21.42 12.21
N ALA A 172 -12.74 20.57 12.91
CA ALA A 172 -11.36 20.81 13.28
C ALA A 172 -10.43 20.11 12.27
N LEU A 173 -9.56 20.87 11.62
CA LEU A 173 -8.56 20.36 10.69
C LEU A 173 -7.22 20.15 11.41
N ALA A 174 -6.68 18.94 11.37
CA ALA A 174 -5.34 18.61 11.81
C ALA A 174 -4.48 18.18 10.62
N VAL A 175 -3.31 18.81 10.47
CA VAL A 175 -2.38 18.50 9.39
C VAL A 175 -1.12 17.87 10.00
N SER A 176 -0.79 16.66 9.56
CA SER A 176 0.40 15.93 9.99
C SER A 176 1.47 15.98 8.89
N TYR A 177 2.59 16.66 9.20
CA TYR A 177 3.80 16.68 8.38
C TYR A 177 4.97 16.16 9.19
N THR A 178 5.93 15.52 8.55
CA THR A 178 7.12 15.04 9.26
C THR A 178 8.13 16.14 9.56
N HIS A 179 8.17 17.23 8.78
CA HIS A 179 9.13 18.33 8.94
C HIS A 179 8.56 19.70 8.60
N LEU A 180 7.66 20.23 9.44
CA LEU A 180 7.40 21.67 9.47
C LEU A 180 7.97 22.25 10.77
N THR A 181 9.14 22.85 10.68
CA THR A 181 9.58 23.80 11.70
C THR A 181 8.83 25.11 11.47
N LEU A 182 7.87 25.42 12.35
CA LEU A 182 7.30 26.75 12.39
C LEU A 182 8.43 27.73 12.77
N PRO A 183 8.55 28.90 12.08
CA PRO A 183 9.51 29.91 12.50
C PRO A 183 9.14 30.33 13.92
N THR A 184 10.10 30.18 14.84
CA THR A 184 9.96 30.72 16.19
C THR A 184 10.00 32.24 16.07
N ILE A 185 8.86 32.89 16.27
CA ILE A 185 8.81 34.33 16.41
C ILE A 185 9.39 34.63 17.79
N ALA A 186 10.61 35.17 17.82
CA ALA A 186 11.24 35.70 19.02
C ALA A 186 10.74 37.11 19.31
#